data_fca4b1976c011f5c475c8617812f393d
#
_entry.id   fca4b1976c011f5c475c8617812f393d
#
_cell.length_a   1.000
_cell.length_b   1.000
_cell.length_c   1.000
_cell.angle_alpha   90.00
_cell.angle_beta   90.00
_cell.angle_gamma   90.00
#
_symmetry.space_group_name_H-M   'P 1'
#
loop_
_entity.id
_entity.type
_entity.pdbx_description
1 polymer ?
#
loop_
_entity_poly.entity_id
_entity_poly.type
_entity_poly.pdbx_seq_one_letter_code
_entity_poly.pdbx_strand_id
1 'polypeptide(L)'
;MVSTSGDVLTGPGVLSFFREELLPMADIITPNLREASALLGGIPIETVADMRSAAKLLHSMGPRHVLVKGGDLPDLEDAIDIHFDGEVFHELRSARIKTRNTHGTGCTMASCIAAEIAKGSMIFPAVQLAKRYMTTVLEYSKDVQLGQGPQGPFDHSLKIKSSSVKSPRQRIFSPDMLLLYAVTDSTMNMKWGRSMVDAVKAATAGGATIIQLREKNTETPELVETARECLRICQQAGVPFLVNDRVDVALACDADGVHLGQSDMPLRVARSLLGPEKIIGISCKTQEQALQAWNDGADYIGCGGVYPTATKENNQTIGLDGLRDVCLATNLPVVAIGGINTSNAGEVMAVDAPNLNGVAVVSALFNTADVCAATGYMRELLLKSRRVPREDLE
;
A
#
# COMPACT_ATOMS: atom_id res chain seq x y z
N MET A 1 -20.63 26.76 0.46
CA MET A 1 -19.37 26.25 1.02
C MET A 1 -18.91 27.22 2.10
N VAL A 2 -18.42 26.70 3.20
CA VAL A 2 -17.92 27.49 4.34
C VAL A 2 -16.46 27.09 4.53
N SER A 3 -15.57 28.09 4.58
CA SER A 3 -14.14 27.81 4.83
C SER A 3 -13.93 27.29 6.26
N THR A 4 -12.80 26.68 6.52
CA THR A 4 -12.38 26.28 7.89
C THR A 4 -12.29 27.50 8.82
N SER A 5 -12.03 28.69 8.27
CA SER A 5 -12.08 29.99 8.99
C SER A 5 -13.51 30.51 9.30
N GLY A 6 -14.54 29.88 8.72
CA GLY A 6 -15.94 30.28 8.94
C GLY A 6 -16.51 31.24 7.90
N ASP A 7 -15.71 31.60 6.88
CA ASP A 7 -16.17 32.50 5.82
C ASP A 7 -17.17 31.81 4.90
N VAL A 8 -18.28 32.45 4.61
CA VAL A 8 -19.25 31.94 3.63
C VAL A 8 -18.76 32.22 2.24
N LEU A 9 -18.40 31.17 1.53
CA LEU A 9 -17.80 31.22 0.17
C LEU A 9 -18.84 31.25 -0.95
N THR A 10 -20.15 31.24 -0.61
CA THR A 10 -21.23 31.11 -1.59
C THR A 10 -22.36 32.12 -1.29
N GLY A 11 -22.98 32.62 -2.34
CA GLY A 11 -24.11 33.56 -2.23
C GLY A 11 -25.41 32.90 -1.73
N PRO A 12 -26.45 33.72 -1.42
CA PRO A 12 -27.75 33.23 -1.03
C PRO A 12 -28.36 32.29 -2.08
N GLY A 13 -28.98 31.20 -1.64
CA GLY A 13 -29.63 30.21 -2.53
C GLY A 13 -28.72 29.11 -3.03
N VAL A 14 -27.39 29.19 -2.89
CA VAL A 14 -26.47 28.14 -3.35
C VAL A 14 -26.61 26.86 -2.51
N LEU A 15 -26.91 26.96 -1.22
CA LEU A 15 -27.11 25.79 -0.34
C LEU A 15 -28.32 24.95 -0.73
N SER A 16 -29.45 25.59 -1.13
CA SER A 16 -30.63 24.87 -1.60
C SER A 16 -30.33 24.15 -2.91
N PHE A 17 -29.68 24.83 -3.86
CA PHE A 17 -29.24 24.19 -5.11
C PHE A 17 -28.28 23.01 -4.88
N PHE A 18 -27.33 23.14 -3.96
CA PHE A 18 -26.47 22.03 -3.57
C PHE A 18 -27.26 20.84 -3.07
N ARG A 19 -28.22 21.05 -2.17
CA ARG A 19 -29.03 19.98 -1.58
C ARG A 19 -29.93 19.29 -2.61
N GLU A 20 -30.56 20.08 -3.47
CA GLU A 20 -31.66 19.64 -4.32
C GLU A 20 -31.13 19.07 -5.65
N GLU A 21 -30.03 19.62 -6.17
CA GLU A 21 -29.53 19.28 -7.50
C GLU A 21 -28.20 18.57 -7.50
N LEU A 22 -27.23 19.01 -6.68
CA LEU A 22 -25.87 18.47 -6.76
C LEU A 22 -25.64 17.24 -5.89
N LEU A 23 -26.19 17.20 -4.67
CA LEU A 23 -25.99 16.03 -3.79
C LEU A 23 -26.54 14.73 -4.38
N PRO A 24 -27.73 14.72 -5.04
CA PRO A 24 -28.23 13.50 -5.67
C PRO A 24 -27.37 12.96 -6.82
N MET A 25 -26.56 13.82 -7.43
CA MET A 25 -25.67 13.46 -8.55
C MET A 25 -24.27 13.00 -8.11
N ALA A 26 -23.93 13.22 -6.84
CA ALA A 26 -22.57 12.99 -6.35
C ALA A 26 -22.31 11.52 -6.03
N ASP A 27 -21.19 10.96 -6.53
CA ASP A 27 -20.70 9.66 -6.09
C ASP A 27 -20.16 9.74 -4.66
N ILE A 28 -19.47 10.82 -4.32
CA ILE A 28 -19.00 11.10 -2.95
C ILE A 28 -18.99 12.58 -2.65
N ILE A 29 -19.36 12.92 -1.41
CA ILE A 29 -19.18 14.27 -0.86
C ILE A 29 -18.21 14.23 0.33
N THR A 30 -17.43 15.31 0.52
CA THR A 30 -16.36 15.36 1.52
C THR A 30 -16.43 16.61 2.41
N PRO A 31 -17.55 16.86 3.11
CA PRO A 31 -17.72 18.06 3.93
C PRO A 31 -16.84 18.01 5.18
N ASN A 32 -16.35 19.19 5.62
CA ASN A 32 -15.88 19.38 6.99
C ASN A 32 -17.07 19.53 7.95
N LEU A 33 -16.82 19.62 9.26
CA LEU A 33 -17.90 19.70 10.27
C LEU A 33 -18.83 20.89 10.05
N ARG A 34 -18.28 22.06 9.69
CA ARG A 34 -19.06 23.27 9.45
C ARG A 34 -19.88 23.17 8.16
N GLU A 35 -19.30 22.61 7.12
CA GLU A 35 -20.00 22.36 5.84
C GLU A 35 -21.14 21.35 6.04
N ALA A 36 -20.87 20.26 6.76
CA ALA A 36 -21.87 19.26 7.08
C ALA A 36 -23.01 19.85 7.91
N SER A 37 -22.72 20.65 8.95
CA SER A 37 -23.71 21.38 9.75
C SER A 37 -24.53 22.31 8.89
N ALA A 38 -23.92 23.12 8.02
CA ALA A 38 -24.63 24.04 7.13
C ALA A 38 -25.56 23.30 6.15
N LEU A 39 -25.08 22.17 5.56
CA LEU A 39 -25.91 21.31 4.71
C LEU A 39 -27.08 20.69 5.48
N LEU A 40 -26.98 20.49 6.77
CA LEU A 40 -28.03 19.93 7.64
C LEU A 40 -28.90 21.00 8.34
N GLY A 41 -28.79 22.26 7.91
CA GLY A 41 -29.62 23.34 8.46
C GLY A 41 -29.10 23.89 9.79
N GLY A 42 -27.83 23.73 10.09
CA GLY A 42 -27.19 24.28 11.29
C GLY A 42 -27.12 23.31 12.47
N ILE A 43 -27.36 22.02 12.25
CA ILE A 43 -27.22 20.98 13.31
C ILE A 43 -25.77 20.96 13.80
N PRO A 44 -25.48 21.12 15.10
CA PRO A 44 -24.15 21.06 15.65
C PRO A 44 -23.55 19.62 15.47
N ILE A 45 -22.26 19.56 15.16
CA ILE A 45 -21.51 18.31 15.04
C ILE A 45 -20.25 18.45 15.90
N GLU A 46 -20.30 17.93 17.11
CA GLU A 46 -19.27 18.12 18.15
C GLU A 46 -18.61 16.83 18.59
N THR A 47 -19.17 15.68 18.21
CA THR A 47 -18.66 14.35 18.58
C THR A 47 -18.56 13.43 17.37
N VAL A 48 -17.82 12.34 17.51
CA VAL A 48 -17.77 11.27 16.50
C VAL A 48 -19.15 10.65 16.25
N ALA A 49 -20.00 10.59 17.28
CA ALA A 49 -21.38 10.11 17.15
C ALA A 49 -22.22 11.06 16.29
N ASP A 50 -22.04 12.38 16.45
CA ASP A 50 -22.71 13.39 15.63
C ASP A 50 -22.23 13.30 14.18
N MET A 51 -20.94 13.05 13.95
CA MET A 51 -20.39 12.84 12.60
C MET A 51 -21.04 11.64 11.88
N ARG A 52 -21.25 10.53 12.60
CA ARG A 52 -21.96 9.37 12.04
C ARG A 52 -23.42 9.70 11.71
N SER A 53 -24.08 10.41 12.60
CA SER A 53 -25.46 10.87 12.38
C SER A 53 -25.54 11.81 11.18
N ALA A 54 -24.63 12.78 11.10
CA ALA A 54 -24.53 13.70 9.98
C ALA A 54 -24.24 12.98 8.64
N ALA A 55 -23.31 12.02 8.63
CA ALA A 55 -23.02 11.24 7.43
C ALA A 55 -24.26 10.49 6.93
N LYS A 56 -25.04 9.88 7.81
CA LYS A 56 -26.28 9.19 7.46
C LYS A 56 -27.36 10.14 6.91
N LEU A 57 -27.53 11.31 7.55
CA LEU A 57 -28.49 12.32 7.08
C LEU A 57 -28.09 12.89 5.72
N LEU A 58 -26.81 13.20 5.52
CA LEU A 58 -26.31 13.68 4.24
C LEU A 58 -26.44 12.62 3.14
N HIS A 59 -26.20 11.35 3.45
CA HIS A 59 -26.40 10.25 2.52
C HIS A 59 -27.87 10.15 2.07
N SER A 60 -28.82 10.37 2.97
CA SER A 60 -30.24 10.36 2.62
C SER A 60 -30.67 11.49 1.65
N MET A 61 -29.78 12.48 1.41
CA MET A 61 -29.98 13.54 0.41
C MET A 61 -29.48 13.15 -1.00
N GLY A 62 -29.00 11.91 -1.21
CA GLY A 62 -28.74 11.37 -2.52
C GLY A 62 -27.32 10.92 -2.87
N PRO A 63 -26.23 11.46 -2.27
CA PRO A 63 -24.88 11.02 -2.62
C PRO A 63 -24.67 9.55 -2.24
N ARG A 64 -23.94 8.81 -3.07
CA ARG A 64 -23.67 7.37 -2.82
C ARG A 64 -22.76 7.13 -1.62
N HIS A 65 -21.82 8.05 -1.39
CA HIS A 65 -20.88 8.00 -0.28
C HIS A 65 -20.75 9.37 0.37
N VAL A 66 -20.50 9.38 1.69
CA VAL A 66 -20.27 10.60 2.47
C VAL A 66 -19.00 10.43 3.30
N LEU A 67 -18.07 11.39 3.20
CA LEU A 67 -16.89 11.49 4.07
C LEU A 67 -17.00 12.77 4.91
N VAL A 68 -17.40 12.65 6.16
CA VAL A 68 -17.38 13.77 7.13
C VAL A 68 -15.96 13.86 7.71
N LYS A 69 -15.28 14.99 7.46
CA LYS A 69 -13.92 15.25 7.94
C LYS A 69 -13.94 15.84 9.34
N GLY A 70 -13.33 15.15 10.31
CA GLY A 70 -13.31 15.55 11.73
C GLY A 70 -12.00 16.15 12.21
N GLY A 71 -11.17 16.65 11.31
CA GLY A 71 -9.90 17.32 11.67
C GLY A 71 -10.08 18.52 12.61
N ASP A 72 -11.26 19.13 12.65
CA ASP A 72 -11.60 20.28 13.51
C ASP A 72 -12.29 19.87 14.83
N LEU A 73 -12.48 18.57 15.12
CA LEU A 73 -12.99 18.14 16.43
C LEU A 73 -12.00 18.53 17.53
N PRO A 74 -12.46 19.23 18.59
CA PRO A 74 -11.60 19.59 19.71
C PRO A 74 -11.22 18.35 20.55
N ASP A 75 -10.16 18.47 21.33
CA ASP A 75 -9.78 17.58 22.43
C ASP A 75 -9.53 16.10 22.08
N LEU A 76 -9.31 15.77 20.80
CA LEU A 76 -8.90 14.44 20.38
C LEU A 76 -7.41 14.40 20.01
N GLU A 77 -6.72 13.36 20.46
CA GLU A 77 -5.33 13.07 20.07
C GLU A 77 -5.25 12.67 18.58
N ASP A 78 -6.32 12.08 18.06
CA ASP A 78 -6.45 11.65 16.69
C ASP A 78 -7.29 12.59 15.84
N ALA A 79 -6.93 12.70 14.56
CA ALA A 79 -7.79 13.28 13.52
C ALA A 79 -8.64 12.15 12.92
N ILE A 80 -9.94 12.17 13.19
CA ILE A 80 -10.90 11.13 12.83
C ILE A 80 -11.79 11.64 11.69
N ASP A 81 -11.91 10.86 10.61
CA ASP A 81 -12.90 11.09 9.57
C ASP A 81 -13.87 9.91 9.52
N ILE A 82 -15.15 10.17 9.20
CA ILE A 82 -16.20 9.17 9.10
C ILE A 82 -16.63 9.04 7.64
N HIS A 83 -16.42 7.89 7.05
CA HIS A 83 -16.94 7.53 5.75
C HIS A 83 -18.18 6.63 5.92
N PHE A 84 -19.22 6.89 5.14
CA PHE A 84 -20.45 6.10 5.08
C PHE A 84 -20.78 5.79 3.63
N ASP A 85 -21.03 4.53 3.32
CA ASP A 85 -21.31 4.02 1.97
C ASP A 85 -22.81 3.71 1.73
N GLY A 86 -23.65 4.03 2.71
CA GLY A 86 -25.07 3.69 2.73
C GLY A 86 -25.41 2.49 3.63
N GLU A 87 -24.45 1.62 3.90
CA GLU A 87 -24.62 0.42 4.73
C GLU A 87 -23.68 0.43 5.95
N VAL A 88 -22.38 0.70 5.72
CA VAL A 88 -21.33 0.55 6.71
C VAL A 88 -20.64 1.89 6.99
N PHE A 89 -20.36 2.13 8.28
CA PHE A 89 -19.50 3.22 8.71
C PHE A 89 -18.06 2.77 8.83
N HIS A 90 -17.18 3.49 8.14
CA HIS A 90 -15.74 3.32 8.25
C HIS A 90 -15.13 4.51 8.95
N GLU A 91 -14.39 4.26 10.01
CA GLU A 91 -13.68 5.29 10.77
C GLU A 91 -12.20 5.30 10.38
N LEU A 92 -11.74 6.44 9.83
CA LEU A 92 -10.36 6.65 9.43
C LEU A 92 -9.64 7.50 10.47
N ARG A 93 -8.71 6.88 11.21
CA ARG A 93 -7.92 7.54 12.25
C ARG A 93 -6.50 7.81 11.79
N SER A 94 -5.97 8.95 12.18
CA SER A 94 -4.54 9.25 12.10
C SER A 94 -4.14 10.13 13.28
N ALA A 95 -2.89 10.03 13.73
CA ALA A 95 -2.38 10.95 14.75
C ALA A 95 -2.59 12.42 14.31
N ARG A 96 -3.00 13.28 15.22
CA ARG A 96 -3.20 14.69 14.94
C ARG A 96 -1.86 15.39 14.82
N ILE A 97 -1.61 15.97 13.65
CA ILE A 97 -0.40 16.74 13.38
C ILE A 97 -0.61 18.18 13.82
N LYS A 98 0.19 18.61 14.79
CA LYS A 98 0.17 19.99 15.27
C LYS A 98 0.90 20.88 14.28
N THR A 99 0.15 21.59 13.42
CA THR A 99 0.68 22.50 12.41
C THR A 99 -0.32 23.62 12.13
N ARG A 100 0.21 24.78 11.72
CA ARG A 100 -0.61 25.86 11.15
C ARG A 100 -0.88 25.67 9.65
N ASN A 101 -0.16 24.75 8.99
CA ASN A 101 -0.18 24.56 7.54
C ASN A 101 -1.37 23.68 7.14
N THR A 102 -2.58 24.16 7.34
CA THR A 102 -3.83 23.42 7.07
C THR A 102 -4.62 23.98 5.88
N HIS A 103 -4.14 25.08 5.27
CA HIS A 103 -4.82 25.66 4.12
C HIS A 103 -4.73 24.75 2.89
N GLY A 104 -5.89 24.45 2.30
CA GLY A 104 -5.99 23.58 1.13
C GLY A 104 -6.19 22.08 1.42
N THR A 105 -6.25 21.65 2.69
CA THR A 105 -6.44 20.24 3.07
C THR A 105 -7.73 19.65 2.48
N GLY A 106 -8.85 20.40 2.51
CA GLY A 106 -10.12 19.96 1.95
C GLY A 106 -10.07 19.74 0.43
N CYS A 107 -9.51 20.72 -0.29
CA CYS A 107 -9.36 20.65 -1.75
C CYS A 107 -8.43 19.49 -2.15
N THR A 108 -7.33 19.30 -1.44
CA THR A 108 -6.40 18.23 -1.71
C THR A 108 -7.00 16.85 -1.45
N MET A 109 -7.74 16.69 -0.35
CA MET A 109 -8.44 15.43 -0.07
C MET A 109 -9.39 15.06 -1.20
N ALA A 110 -10.25 15.99 -1.62
CA ALA A 110 -11.21 15.77 -2.70
C ALA A 110 -10.50 15.45 -4.04
N SER A 111 -9.45 16.20 -4.37
CA SER A 111 -8.67 15.98 -5.61
C SER A 111 -7.96 14.63 -5.61
N CYS A 112 -7.39 14.21 -4.47
CA CYS A 112 -6.77 12.90 -4.34
C CYS A 112 -7.79 11.77 -4.54
N ILE A 113 -8.97 11.86 -3.90
CA ILE A 113 -10.04 10.87 -4.06
C ILE A 113 -10.45 10.78 -5.53
N ALA A 114 -10.72 11.92 -6.18
CA ALA A 114 -11.11 11.95 -7.59
C ALA A 114 -10.02 11.34 -8.50
N ALA A 115 -8.76 11.66 -8.25
CA ALA A 115 -7.64 11.13 -9.03
C ALA A 115 -7.49 9.60 -8.86
N GLU A 116 -7.68 9.06 -7.66
CA GLU A 116 -7.61 7.62 -7.43
C GLU A 116 -8.81 6.87 -8.04
N ILE A 117 -10.01 7.45 -8.00
CA ILE A 117 -11.18 6.90 -8.70
C ILE A 117 -10.93 6.90 -10.22
N ALA A 118 -10.37 7.97 -10.77
CA ALA A 118 -10.03 8.05 -12.21
C ALA A 118 -8.97 7.01 -12.63
N LYS A 119 -8.14 6.50 -11.70
CA LYS A 119 -7.21 5.39 -11.92
C LYS A 119 -7.85 4.01 -11.77
N GLY A 120 -9.15 3.93 -11.48
CA GLY A 120 -9.89 2.68 -11.32
C GLY A 120 -10.05 2.19 -9.87
N SER A 121 -9.63 2.97 -8.86
CA SER A 121 -9.87 2.61 -7.46
C SER A 121 -11.35 2.72 -7.11
N MET A 122 -11.85 1.79 -6.29
CA MET A 122 -13.15 1.95 -5.63
C MET A 122 -13.13 3.13 -4.66
N ILE A 123 -14.30 3.67 -4.31
CA ILE A 123 -14.42 4.93 -3.56
C ILE A 123 -13.78 4.84 -2.17
N PHE A 124 -14.07 3.80 -1.38
CA PHE A 124 -13.50 3.70 -0.04
C PHE A 124 -11.96 3.55 -0.04
N PRO A 125 -11.34 2.68 -0.84
CA PRO A 125 -9.90 2.68 -1.05
C PRO A 125 -9.31 4.03 -1.49
N ALA A 126 -9.97 4.76 -2.39
CA ALA A 126 -9.53 6.09 -2.79
C ALA A 126 -9.54 7.08 -1.61
N VAL A 127 -10.55 7.00 -0.73
CA VAL A 127 -10.62 7.78 0.52
C VAL A 127 -9.46 7.44 1.46
N GLN A 128 -9.13 6.15 1.61
CA GLN A 128 -8.01 5.71 2.45
C GLN A 128 -6.68 6.24 1.93
N LEU A 129 -6.44 6.15 0.62
CA LEU A 129 -5.24 6.70 -0.02
C LEU A 129 -5.13 8.21 0.19
N ALA A 130 -6.22 8.93 0.00
CA ALA A 130 -6.25 10.37 0.19
C ALA A 130 -5.96 10.75 1.65
N LYS A 131 -6.52 10.03 2.64
CA LYS A 131 -6.23 10.23 4.08
C LYS A 131 -4.74 10.03 4.36
N ARG A 132 -4.15 8.95 3.85
CA ARG A 132 -2.72 8.65 4.01
C ARG A 132 -1.84 9.73 3.39
N TYR A 133 -2.14 10.12 2.16
CA TYR A 133 -1.42 11.21 1.48
C TYR A 133 -1.47 12.50 2.28
N MET A 134 -2.65 12.90 2.76
CA MET A 134 -2.83 14.10 3.57
C MET A 134 -2.00 14.07 4.86
N THR A 135 -2.02 12.94 5.59
CA THR A 135 -1.22 12.77 6.81
C THR A 135 0.27 12.93 6.51
N THR A 136 0.75 12.29 5.44
CA THR A 136 2.16 12.37 5.03
C THR A 136 2.59 13.79 4.67
N VAL A 137 1.80 14.49 3.87
CA VAL A 137 2.13 15.85 3.43
C VAL A 137 2.07 16.84 4.59
N LEU A 138 1.10 16.71 5.50
CA LEU A 138 1.02 17.56 6.70
C LEU A 138 2.21 17.35 7.62
N GLU A 139 2.60 16.09 7.88
CA GLU A 139 3.78 15.78 8.71
C GLU A 139 5.07 16.34 8.10
N TYR A 140 5.23 16.19 6.80
CA TYR A 140 6.38 16.75 6.06
C TYR A 140 6.42 18.28 6.12
N SER A 141 5.26 18.92 6.08
CA SER A 141 5.15 20.40 6.01
C SER A 141 4.97 21.06 7.37
N LYS A 142 4.93 20.31 8.48
CA LYS A 142 4.51 20.84 9.80
C LYS A 142 5.33 22.06 10.26
N ASP A 143 6.62 22.06 9.94
CA ASP A 143 7.57 23.10 10.37
C ASP A 143 7.87 24.13 9.26
N VAL A 144 7.25 24.00 8.08
CA VAL A 144 7.46 24.91 6.96
C VAL A 144 6.76 26.24 7.24
N GLN A 145 7.48 27.37 7.13
CA GLN A 145 6.91 28.70 7.23
C GLN A 145 6.76 29.34 5.85
N LEU A 146 5.53 29.41 5.36
CA LEU A 146 5.17 30.12 4.14
C LEU A 146 4.10 31.16 4.46
N GLY A 147 4.41 32.43 4.18
CA GLY A 147 3.51 33.55 4.47
C GLY A 147 3.42 33.93 5.95
N GLN A 148 2.67 35.02 6.23
CA GLN A 148 2.49 35.61 7.57
C GLN A 148 1.05 35.42 8.13
N GLY A 149 0.16 34.77 7.38
CA GLY A 149 -1.22 34.55 7.80
C GLY A 149 -1.36 33.52 8.94
N PRO A 150 -2.53 33.42 9.58
CA PRO A 150 -2.81 32.48 10.66
C PRO A 150 -2.77 31.03 10.21
N GLN A 151 -3.06 30.77 8.94
CA GLN A 151 -2.98 29.45 8.31
C GLN A 151 -2.01 29.50 7.14
N GLY A 152 -1.05 28.58 7.12
CA GLY A 152 -0.10 28.40 6.02
C GLY A 152 -0.53 27.28 5.06
N PRO A 153 -0.06 27.31 3.81
CA PRO A 153 -0.18 26.18 2.89
C PRO A 153 0.77 25.06 3.31
N PHE A 154 0.46 23.84 2.94
CA PHE A 154 1.40 22.73 3.05
C PHE A 154 2.13 22.51 1.73
N ASP A 155 3.27 21.83 1.80
CA ASP A 155 4.18 21.66 0.68
C ASP A 155 3.87 20.38 -0.11
N HIS A 156 3.25 20.53 -1.26
CA HIS A 156 2.97 19.42 -2.19
C HIS A 156 4.20 18.86 -2.90
N SER A 157 5.37 19.51 -2.77
CA SER A 157 6.58 19.11 -3.48
C SER A 157 7.32 17.94 -2.81
N LEU A 158 6.73 17.30 -1.79
CA LEU A 158 7.30 16.14 -1.08
C LEU A 158 7.90 15.11 -2.06
N LYS A 159 7.14 14.66 -3.07
CA LYS A 159 7.63 13.72 -4.07
C LYS A 159 8.66 14.31 -5.03
N ILE A 160 8.61 15.62 -5.30
CA ILE A 160 9.55 16.31 -6.17
C ILE A 160 10.87 16.55 -5.44
N LYS A 161 10.83 16.92 -4.15
CA LYS A 161 12.02 17.15 -3.33
C LYS A 161 12.72 15.87 -2.91
N SER A 162 11.97 14.81 -2.65
CA SER A 162 12.54 13.47 -2.44
C SER A 162 13.22 12.94 -3.71
N SER A 163 12.74 13.37 -4.90
CA SER A 163 13.40 13.06 -6.18
C SER A 163 14.63 13.96 -6.51
N SER A 164 14.87 15.03 -5.78
CA SER A 164 16.01 15.96 -6.05
C SER A 164 17.34 15.52 -5.42
N VAL A 165 17.33 14.58 -4.49
CA VAL A 165 18.54 13.86 -4.10
C VAL A 165 18.73 12.74 -5.13
N LYS A 166 19.37 13.11 -6.24
CA LYS A 166 19.76 12.17 -7.30
C LYS A 166 20.72 11.11 -6.75
N SER A 167 20.15 10.05 -6.17
CA SER A 167 20.77 8.74 -6.28
C SER A 167 20.40 8.18 -7.67
N PRO A 168 21.33 7.60 -8.43
CA PRO A 168 21.05 7.01 -9.74
C PRO A 168 20.10 5.79 -9.68
N ARG A 169 19.41 5.54 -8.54
CA ARG A 169 18.74 4.29 -8.20
C ARG A 169 17.27 4.43 -7.79
N GLN A 170 16.62 5.55 -8.16
CA GLN A 170 15.18 5.67 -7.88
C GLN A 170 14.39 4.69 -8.76
N ARG A 171 14.22 3.47 -8.27
CA ARG A 171 13.27 2.50 -8.82
C ARG A 171 11.92 2.75 -8.17
N ILE A 172 11.01 3.32 -8.92
CA ILE A 172 9.61 3.36 -8.55
C ILE A 172 9.13 1.91 -8.50
N PHE A 173 8.61 1.45 -7.33
CA PHE A 173 7.99 0.13 -7.22
C PHE A 173 6.83 0.03 -8.23
N SER A 174 6.83 -1.05 -9.01
CA SER A 174 5.76 -1.37 -9.93
C SER A 174 5.20 -2.76 -9.60
N PRO A 175 3.88 -2.96 -9.64
CA PRO A 175 3.27 -4.28 -9.43
C PRO A 175 3.83 -5.38 -10.33
N ASP A 176 4.30 -5.05 -11.52
CA ASP A 176 4.94 -5.99 -12.45
C ASP A 176 6.21 -6.62 -11.90
N MET A 177 6.88 -5.97 -10.95
CA MET A 177 8.04 -6.53 -10.26
C MET A 177 7.68 -7.77 -9.43
N LEU A 178 6.41 -7.98 -9.11
CA LEU A 178 5.95 -9.13 -8.33
C LEU A 178 5.69 -10.39 -9.18
N LEU A 179 5.82 -10.34 -10.52
CA LEU A 179 5.43 -11.45 -11.40
C LEU A 179 6.10 -12.78 -11.00
N LEU A 180 7.41 -12.78 -10.87
CA LEU A 180 8.18 -13.94 -10.39
C LEU A 180 9.13 -13.52 -9.28
N TYR A 181 8.69 -13.72 -8.07
CA TYR A 181 9.38 -13.32 -6.87
C TYR A 181 10.21 -14.49 -6.33
N ALA A 182 11.51 -14.44 -6.48
CA ALA A 182 12.41 -15.48 -5.99
C ALA A 182 12.85 -15.21 -4.55
N VAL A 183 12.50 -16.12 -3.63
CA VAL A 183 12.91 -16.09 -2.22
C VAL A 183 13.97 -17.13 -1.99
N THR A 184 15.15 -16.72 -1.57
CA THR A 184 16.31 -17.65 -1.39
C THR A 184 16.17 -18.54 -0.17
N ASP A 185 16.90 -19.66 -0.18
CA ASP A 185 17.02 -20.59 0.95
C ASP A 185 18.42 -21.21 0.96
N SER A 186 19.17 -20.96 2.03
CA SER A 186 20.56 -21.42 2.19
C SER A 186 20.67 -22.93 2.26
N THR A 187 19.72 -23.59 2.94
CA THR A 187 19.74 -25.07 3.08
C THR A 187 19.59 -25.75 1.71
N MET A 188 18.69 -25.23 0.87
CA MET A 188 18.51 -25.75 -0.48
C MET A 188 19.75 -25.50 -1.35
N ASN A 189 20.34 -24.31 -1.26
CA ASN A 189 21.56 -23.99 -2.01
C ASN A 189 22.73 -24.88 -1.60
N MET A 190 22.95 -25.11 -0.30
CA MET A 190 24.00 -26.01 0.21
C MET A 190 23.80 -27.44 -0.28
N LYS A 191 22.57 -27.95 -0.33
CA LYS A 191 22.26 -29.29 -0.86
C LYS A 191 22.76 -29.49 -2.30
N TRP A 192 22.78 -28.41 -3.08
CA TRP A 192 23.24 -28.42 -4.47
C TRP A 192 24.65 -27.86 -4.67
N GLY A 193 25.41 -27.65 -3.58
CA GLY A 193 26.79 -27.15 -3.62
C GLY A 193 26.91 -25.73 -4.17
N ARG A 194 25.86 -24.89 -4.06
CA ARG A 194 25.83 -23.51 -4.55
C ARG A 194 25.98 -22.51 -3.41
N SER A 195 26.71 -21.43 -3.68
CA SER A 195 26.67 -20.25 -2.81
C SER A 195 25.35 -19.47 -2.98
N MET A 196 25.03 -18.63 -2.00
CA MET A 196 23.88 -17.71 -2.09
C MET A 196 24.00 -16.78 -3.30
N VAL A 197 25.20 -16.30 -3.55
CA VAL A 197 25.54 -15.39 -4.65
C VAL A 197 25.32 -16.05 -6.01
N ASP A 198 25.77 -17.31 -6.19
CA ASP A 198 25.54 -18.07 -7.42
C ASP A 198 24.05 -18.36 -7.66
N ALA A 199 23.31 -18.65 -6.58
CA ALA A 199 21.88 -18.86 -6.66
C ALA A 199 21.13 -17.61 -7.12
N VAL A 200 21.46 -16.44 -6.57
CA VAL A 200 20.88 -15.15 -6.98
C VAL A 200 21.26 -14.81 -8.42
N LYS A 201 22.52 -15.03 -8.82
CA LYS A 201 22.97 -14.84 -10.20
C LYS A 201 22.20 -15.72 -11.19
N ALA A 202 21.98 -16.98 -10.85
CA ALA A 202 21.22 -17.90 -11.69
C ALA A 202 19.73 -17.53 -11.76
N ALA A 203 19.11 -17.13 -10.64
CA ALA A 203 17.71 -16.70 -10.61
C ALA A 203 17.48 -15.41 -11.42
N THR A 204 18.36 -14.43 -11.32
CA THR A 204 18.28 -13.19 -12.11
C THR A 204 18.49 -13.47 -13.61
N ALA A 205 19.43 -14.34 -13.97
CA ALA A 205 19.65 -14.76 -15.36
C ALA A 205 18.45 -15.51 -15.93
N GLY A 206 17.75 -16.32 -15.11
CA GLY A 206 16.52 -17.02 -15.49
C GLY A 206 15.29 -16.11 -15.57
N GLY A 207 15.40 -14.83 -15.16
CA GLY A 207 14.35 -13.83 -15.31
C GLY A 207 13.44 -13.67 -14.11
N ALA A 208 13.92 -13.94 -12.89
CA ALA A 208 13.26 -13.48 -11.67
C ALA A 208 13.07 -11.96 -11.72
N THR A 209 11.90 -11.47 -11.33
CA THR A 209 11.54 -10.04 -11.42
C THR A 209 11.82 -9.28 -10.13
N ILE A 210 12.02 -9.99 -9.02
CA ILE A 210 12.44 -9.48 -7.72
C ILE A 210 13.13 -10.60 -6.94
N ILE A 211 14.14 -10.26 -6.15
CA ILE A 211 14.88 -11.22 -5.30
C ILE A 211 14.69 -10.83 -3.83
N GLN A 212 14.39 -11.80 -2.99
CA GLN A 212 14.44 -11.66 -1.53
C GLN A 212 15.54 -12.56 -0.96
N LEU A 213 16.52 -11.95 -0.31
CA LEU A 213 17.51 -12.68 0.48
C LEU A 213 16.87 -13.09 1.81
N ARG A 214 16.59 -14.38 1.95
CA ARG A 214 16.09 -14.98 3.19
C ARG A 214 17.16 -15.88 3.78
N GLU A 215 17.73 -15.40 4.89
CA GLU A 215 18.72 -16.10 5.68
C GLU A 215 18.40 -15.93 7.16
N LYS A 216 18.33 -17.05 7.90
CA LYS A 216 17.88 -17.02 9.31
C LYS A 216 18.97 -17.38 10.32
N ASN A 217 20.03 -18.02 9.87
CA ASN A 217 21.01 -18.64 10.77
C ASN A 217 22.44 -18.12 10.55
N THR A 218 22.62 -17.04 9.80
CA THR A 218 23.92 -16.44 9.51
C THR A 218 24.16 -15.24 10.41
N GLU A 219 25.40 -15.11 10.90
CA GLU A 219 25.84 -13.97 11.70
C GLU A 219 25.73 -12.65 10.91
N THR A 220 25.38 -11.56 11.59
CA THR A 220 25.11 -10.28 10.94
C THR A 220 26.23 -9.76 10.03
N PRO A 221 27.53 -9.81 10.39
CA PRO A 221 28.59 -9.33 9.50
C PRO A 221 28.64 -10.11 8.18
N GLU A 222 28.55 -11.43 8.23
CA GLU A 222 28.55 -12.30 7.06
C GLU A 222 27.30 -12.08 6.19
N LEU A 223 26.13 -11.91 6.83
CA LEU A 223 24.88 -11.62 6.14
C LEU A 223 24.95 -10.29 5.38
N VAL A 224 25.54 -9.26 5.98
CA VAL A 224 25.73 -7.94 5.32
C VAL A 224 26.64 -8.06 4.08
N GLU A 225 27.73 -8.80 4.17
CA GLU A 225 28.62 -8.99 3.02
C GLU A 225 27.94 -9.80 1.90
N THR A 226 27.26 -10.89 2.24
CA THR A 226 26.44 -11.66 1.29
C THR A 226 25.36 -10.80 0.64
N ALA A 227 24.67 -9.97 1.43
CA ALA A 227 23.65 -9.06 0.92
C ALA A 227 24.23 -8.03 -0.05
N ARG A 228 25.42 -7.47 0.21
CA ARG A 228 26.11 -6.53 -0.69
C ARG A 228 26.49 -7.18 -2.03
N GLU A 229 26.93 -8.42 -2.00
CA GLU A 229 27.27 -9.16 -3.23
C GLU A 229 26.03 -9.47 -4.04
N CYS A 230 24.97 -9.98 -3.42
CA CYS A 230 23.67 -10.22 -4.05
C CYS A 230 23.06 -8.95 -4.64
N LEU A 231 23.12 -7.84 -3.89
CA LEU A 231 22.64 -6.54 -4.35
C LEU A 231 23.36 -6.10 -5.64
N ARG A 232 24.69 -6.24 -5.71
CA ARG A 232 25.46 -5.88 -6.93
C ARG A 232 24.99 -6.66 -8.15
N ILE A 233 24.72 -7.96 -7.99
CA ILE A 233 24.20 -8.81 -9.07
C ILE A 233 22.82 -8.33 -9.50
N CYS A 234 21.92 -8.10 -8.55
CA CYS A 234 20.56 -7.63 -8.82
C CYS A 234 20.57 -6.27 -9.52
N GLN A 235 21.45 -5.36 -9.13
CA GLN A 235 21.63 -4.05 -9.77
C GLN A 235 22.10 -4.17 -11.22
N GLN A 236 23.05 -5.05 -11.51
CA GLN A 236 23.51 -5.31 -12.88
C GLN A 236 22.41 -5.92 -13.75
N ALA A 237 21.58 -6.79 -13.18
CA ALA A 237 20.44 -7.40 -13.86
C ALA A 237 19.21 -6.49 -13.97
N GLY A 238 19.22 -5.35 -13.28
CA GLY A 238 18.04 -4.48 -13.24
C GLY A 238 16.89 -5.00 -12.38
N VAL A 239 17.13 -5.93 -11.44
CA VAL A 239 16.14 -6.60 -10.58
C VAL A 239 16.18 -6.02 -9.17
N PRO A 240 15.04 -5.67 -8.54
CA PRO A 240 15.01 -5.22 -7.14
C PRO A 240 15.50 -6.31 -6.19
N PHE A 241 16.20 -5.88 -5.14
CA PHE A 241 16.75 -6.74 -4.10
C PHE A 241 16.20 -6.36 -2.72
N LEU A 242 15.53 -7.30 -2.07
CA LEU A 242 14.96 -7.13 -0.74
C LEU A 242 15.65 -8.04 0.27
N VAL A 243 15.71 -7.58 1.52
CA VAL A 243 16.17 -8.38 2.66
C VAL A 243 14.97 -8.85 3.48
N ASN A 244 14.94 -10.11 3.88
CA ASN A 244 13.90 -10.68 4.72
C ASN A 244 14.12 -10.30 6.19
N ASP A 245 13.08 -9.81 6.90
CA ASP A 245 13.00 -9.48 8.32
C ASP A 245 13.98 -8.38 8.82
N ARG A 246 15.20 -8.35 8.34
CA ARG A 246 16.33 -7.59 8.87
C ARG A 246 16.46 -6.19 8.26
N VAL A 247 15.74 -5.21 8.86
CA VAL A 247 15.80 -3.79 8.48
C VAL A 247 17.21 -3.21 8.63
N ASP A 248 17.93 -3.60 9.67
CA ASP A 248 19.31 -3.19 9.94
C ASP A 248 20.29 -3.64 8.83
N VAL A 249 20.14 -4.87 8.34
CA VAL A 249 20.94 -5.40 7.22
C VAL A 249 20.59 -4.67 5.93
N ALA A 250 19.32 -4.42 5.67
CA ALA A 250 18.88 -3.68 4.49
C ALA A 250 19.46 -2.26 4.46
N LEU A 251 19.50 -1.57 5.61
CA LEU A 251 20.14 -0.27 5.74
C LEU A 251 21.68 -0.37 5.54
N ALA A 252 22.32 -1.37 6.13
CA ALA A 252 23.78 -1.53 6.07
C ALA A 252 24.30 -1.83 4.66
N CYS A 253 23.51 -2.50 3.81
CA CYS A 253 23.88 -2.81 2.42
C CYS A 253 23.21 -1.89 1.40
N ASP A 254 22.33 -0.98 1.81
CA ASP A 254 21.51 -0.12 0.92
C ASP A 254 20.60 -0.90 -0.03
N ALA A 255 19.99 -2.01 0.45
CA ALA A 255 19.03 -2.80 -0.31
C ALA A 255 17.86 -1.94 -0.82
N ASP A 256 17.19 -2.40 -1.88
CA ASP A 256 16.01 -1.71 -2.43
C ASP A 256 14.82 -1.75 -1.46
N GLY A 257 14.82 -2.64 -0.46
CA GLY A 257 13.80 -2.69 0.58
C GLY A 257 13.87 -3.94 1.46
N VAL A 258 12.73 -4.21 2.13
CA VAL A 258 12.57 -5.35 3.04
C VAL A 258 11.24 -6.06 2.83
N HIS A 259 11.18 -7.32 3.25
CA HIS A 259 9.92 -8.04 3.44
C HIS A 259 9.80 -8.48 4.89
N LEU A 260 8.70 -8.14 5.55
CA LEU A 260 8.46 -8.35 6.97
C LEU A 260 7.32 -9.33 7.21
N GLY A 261 7.42 -10.15 8.24
CA GLY A 261 6.32 -10.93 8.79
C GLY A 261 5.57 -10.18 9.89
N GLN A 262 4.52 -10.82 10.41
CA GLN A 262 3.65 -10.25 11.45
C GLN A 262 4.33 -10.12 12.83
N SER A 263 5.40 -10.88 13.07
CA SER A 263 6.18 -10.88 14.32
C SER A 263 7.48 -10.07 14.22
N ASP A 264 7.79 -9.51 13.07
CA ASP A 264 9.00 -8.74 12.85
C ASP A 264 8.82 -7.26 13.23
N MET A 265 9.76 -6.41 12.84
CA MET A 265 9.66 -4.98 13.11
C MET A 265 8.33 -4.42 12.57
N PRO A 266 7.53 -3.70 13.39
CA PRO A 266 6.30 -3.09 12.92
C PRO A 266 6.53 -2.22 11.68
N LEU A 267 5.65 -2.35 10.68
CA LEU A 267 5.80 -1.70 9.36
C LEU A 267 6.02 -0.19 9.47
N ARG A 268 5.29 0.51 10.33
CA ARG A 268 5.44 1.97 10.54
C ARG A 268 6.83 2.34 11.06
N VAL A 269 7.42 1.50 11.93
CA VAL A 269 8.79 1.71 12.43
C VAL A 269 9.79 1.46 11.31
N ALA A 270 9.65 0.36 10.56
CA ALA A 270 10.49 0.07 9.42
C ALA A 270 10.43 1.19 8.36
N ARG A 271 9.24 1.71 8.08
CA ARG A 271 9.05 2.85 7.16
C ARG A 271 9.75 4.12 7.64
N SER A 272 9.71 4.41 8.96
CA SER A 272 10.41 5.58 9.51
C SER A 272 11.93 5.47 9.41
N LEU A 273 12.48 4.26 9.50
CA LEU A 273 13.92 4.01 9.39
C LEU A 273 14.41 3.98 7.94
N LEU A 274 13.66 3.33 7.05
CA LEU A 274 14.02 3.13 5.65
C LEU A 274 13.69 4.33 4.76
N GLY A 275 12.78 5.19 5.20
CA GLY A 275 12.29 6.31 4.40
C GLY A 275 11.24 5.87 3.35
N PRO A 276 10.69 6.85 2.58
CA PRO A 276 9.57 6.61 1.67
C PRO A 276 9.97 5.86 0.38
N GLU A 277 11.25 5.86 0.02
CA GLU A 277 11.73 5.33 -1.26
C GLU A 277 12.02 3.82 -1.25
N LYS A 278 12.18 3.22 -0.07
CA LYS A 278 12.47 1.78 0.04
C LYS A 278 11.18 0.97 -0.01
N ILE A 279 11.24 -0.16 -0.69
CA ILE A 279 10.13 -1.10 -0.82
C ILE A 279 9.92 -1.83 0.50
N ILE A 280 8.70 -1.83 1.03
CA ILE A 280 8.34 -2.61 2.19
C ILE A 280 7.15 -3.52 1.84
N GLY A 281 7.42 -4.82 1.78
CA GLY A 281 6.38 -5.84 1.71
C GLY A 281 6.07 -6.43 3.07
N ILE A 282 4.85 -6.92 3.25
CA ILE A 282 4.45 -7.61 4.49
C ILE A 282 3.67 -8.89 4.22
N SER A 283 3.97 -9.93 4.99
CA SER A 283 3.23 -11.21 4.93
C SER A 283 1.84 -11.06 5.53
N CYS A 284 0.79 -11.44 4.81
CA CYS A 284 -0.58 -11.43 5.28
C CYS A 284 -1.26 -12.79 5.02
N LYS A 285 -2.16 -13.21 5.92
CA LYS A 285 -2.98 -14.42 5.81
C LYS A 285 -4.47 -14.15 5.93
N THR A 286 -4.85 -13.00 6.46
CA THR A 286 -6.24 -12.60 6.68
C THR A 286 -6.54 -11.25 6.07
N GLN A 287 -7.83 -10.99 5.87
CA GLN A 287 -8.33 -9.71 5.36
C GLN A 287 -7.93 -8.55 6.27
N GLU A 288 -8.00 -8.75 7.60
CA GLU A 288 -7.63 -7.74 8.61
C GLU A 288 -6.14 -7.38 8.51
N GLN A 289 -5.27 -8.38 8.32
CA GLN A 289 -3.83 -8.15 8.14
C GLN A 289 -3.54 -7.38 6.85
N ALA A 290 -4.25 -7.70 5.76
CA ALA A 290 -4.11 -6.99 4.49
C ALA A 290 -4.56 -5.54 4.60
N LEU A 291 -5.68 -5.29 5.26
CA LEU A 291 -6.20 -3.95 5.52
C LEU A 291 -5.26 -3.15 6.43
N GLN A 292 -4.71 -3.79 7.48
CA GLN A 292 -3.73 -3.16 8.38
C GLN A 292 -2.43 -2.81 7.62
N ALA A 293 -1.93 -3.73 6.79
CA ALA A 293 -0.75 -3.49 5.95
C ALA A 293 -0.94 -2.29 5.02
N TRP A 294 -2.12 -2.18 4.43
CA TRP A 294 -2.50 -1.03 3.63
C TRP A 294 -2.47 0.27 4.45
N ASN A 295 -3.12 0.30 5.62
CA ASN A 295 -3.19 1.47 6.48
C ASN A 295 -1.81 1.90 7.02
N ASP A 296 -0.91 0.95 7.23
CA ASP A 296 0.44 1.20 7.73
C ASP A 296 1.45 1.59 6.63
N GLY A 297 1.05 1.53 5.35
CA GLY A 297 1.84 2.01 4.24
C GLY A 297 2.79 0.98 3.63
N ALA A 298 2.41 -0.29 3.57
CA ALA A 298 3.08 -1.28 2.74
C ALA A 298 3.02 -0.92 1.26
N ASP A 299 4.02 -1.36 0.50
CA ASP A 299 4.02 -1.22 -0.96
C ASP A 299 3.35 -2.42 -1.64
N TYR A 300 3.44 -3.58 -1.02
CA TYR A 300 2.77 -4.82 -1.46
C TYR A 300 2.57 -5.77 -0.28
N ILE A 301 1.75 -6.79 -0.46
CA ILE A 301 1.62 -7.90 0.48
C ILE A 301 2.02 -9.24 -0.15
N GLY A 302 2.66 -10.10 0.68
CA GLY A 302 2.87 -11.51 0.39
C GLY A 302 1.74 -12.32 1.03
N CYS A 303 0.82 -12.86 0.23
CA CYS A 303 -0.33 -13.62 0.71
C CYS A 303 -0.05 -15.12 0.66
N GLY A 304 -0.08 -15.80 1.81
CA GLY A 304 0.17 -17.23 1.87
C GLY A 304 0.09 -17.87 3.25
N GLY A 305 0.21 -19.21 3.36
CA GLY A 305 0.50 -20.31 2.41
C GLY A 305 -0.72 -20.75 1.59
N VAL A 306 -0.64 -20.52 0.32
CA VAL A 306 -1.73 -20.94 -0.56
C VAL A 306 -1.88 -22.47 -0.58
N TYR A 307 -0.76 -23.19 -0.67
CA TYR A 307 -0.70 -24.63 -0.56
C TYR A 307 0.20 -25.07 0.61
N PRO A 308 0.07 -26.33 1.06
CA PRO A 308 0.96 -26.88 2.08
C PRO A 308 2.43 -26.79 1.64
N THR A 309 3.31 -26.46 2.57
CA THR A 309 4.74 -26.33 2.30
C THR A 309 5.57 -26.72 3.52
N ALA A 310 6.71 -27.37 3.27
CA ALA A 310 7.70 -27.69 4.30
C ALA A 310 8.71 -26.56 4.54
N THR A 311 8.70 -25.49 3.74
CA THR A 311 9.70 -24.41 3.81
C THR A 311 9.51 -23.50 5.02
N LYS A 312 8.30 -23.45 5.58
CA LYS A 312 7.98 -22.68 6.79
C LYS A 312 7.18 -23.56 7.73
N GLU A 313 7.72 -23.83 8.94
CA GLU A 313 7.01 -24.57 9.99
C GLU A 313 5.75 -23.84 10.42
N ASN A 314 4.71 -24.62 10.79
CA ASN A 314 3.41 -24.12 11.26
C ASN A 314 2.71 -23.16 10.29
N ASN A 315 2.87 -23.36 8.99
CA ASN A 315 2.21 -22.54 7.99
C ASN A 315 0.77 -23.00 7.76
N GLN A 316 -0.20 -22.28 8.34
CA GLN A 316 -1.62 -22.52 8.07
C GLN A 316 -1.92 -22.24 6.59
N THR A 317 -2.50 -23.22 5.92
CA THR A 317 -2.88 -23.12 4.51
C THR A 317 -4.21 -22.37 4.39
N ILE A 318 -4.25 -21.37 3.50
CA ILE A 318 -5.45 -20.55 3.26
C ILE A 318 -6.21 -20.96 1.98
N GLY A 319 -5.58 -21.71 1.08
CA GLY A 319 -6.16 -22.09 -0.21
C GLY A 319 -6.30 -20.92 -1.20
N LEU A 320 -6.91 -21.23 -2.36
CA LEU A 320 -7.17 -20.23 -3.39
C LEU A 320 -8.29 -19.26 -2.99
N ASP A 321 -9.30 -19.74 -2.26
CA ASP A 321 -10.39 -18.92 -1.75
C ASP A 321 -9.86 -17.89 -0.74
N GLY A 322 -9.05 -18.32 0.23
CA GLY A 322 -8.43 -17.40 1.17
C GLY A 322 -7.48 -16.39 0.51
N LEU A 323 -6.77 -16.80 -0.55
CA LEU A 323 -5.98 -15.87 -1.36
C LEU A 323 -6.87 -14.80 -2.00
N ARG A 324 -7.98 -15.22 -2.61
CA ARG A 324 -8.94 -14.29 -3.23
C ARG A 324 -9.51 -13.31 -2.21
N ASP A 325 -9.94 -13.80 -1.05
CA ASP A 325 -10.54 -12.99 0.01
C ASP A 325 -9.55 -11.92 0.51
N VAL A 326 -8.29 -12.29 0.71
CA VAL A 326 -7.23 -11.35 1.10
C VAL A 326 -6.95 -10.32 0.01
N CYS A 327 -6.92 -10.75 -1.26
CA CYS A 327 -6.75 -9.82 -2.38
C CYS A 327 -7.87 -8.78 -2.43
N LEU A 328 -9.13 -9.22 -2.28
CA LEU A 328 -10.28 -8.32 -2.36
C LEU A 328 -10.40 -7.36 -1.16
N ALA A 329 -9.73 -7.66 -0.05
CA ALA A 329 -9.72 -6.80 1.13
C ALA A 329 -8.76 -5.60 1.02
N THR A 330 -7.92 -5.52 -0.01
CA THR A 330 -6.91 -4.47 -0.15
C THR A 330 -6.69 -4.09 -1.62
N ASN A 331 -6.25 -2.87 -1.86
CA ASN A 331 -5.77 -2.44 -3.18
C ASN A 331 -4.24 -2.53 -3.31
N LEU A 332 -3.55 -3.05 -2.29
CA LEU A 332 -2.12 -3.31 -2.44
C LEU A 332 -1.89 -4.39 -3.51
N PRO A 333 -0.83 -4.26 -4.30
CA PRO A 333 -0.34 -5.36 -5.12
C PRO A 333 -0.09 -6.59 -4.26
N VAL A 334 -0.52 -7.76 -4.73
CA VAL A 334 -0.41 -9.02 -4.01
C VAL A 334 0.49 -9.98 -4.76
N VAL A 335 1.39 -10.63 -4.05
CA VAL A 335 2.13 -11.79 -4.51
C VAL A 335 1.72 -13.02 -3.70
N ALA A 336 1.27 -14.08 -4.36
CA ALA A 336 0.88 -15.33 -3.70
C ALA A 336 2.12 -16.13 -3.33
N ILE A 337 2.13 -16.76 -2.15
CA ILE A 337 3.25 -17.59 -1.67
C ILE A 337 2.78 -18.85 -0.93
N GLY A 338 3.61 -19.87 -0.95
CA GLY A 338 3.45 -21.11 -0.17
C GLY A 338 3.02 -22.29 -1.04
N GLY A 339 3.93 -23.27 -1.19
CA GLY A 339 3.71 -24.51 -1.93
C GLY A 339 3.51 -24.35 -3.43
N ILE A 340 3.80 -23.17 -3.98
CA ILE A 340 3.64 -22.87 -5.40
C ILE A 340 4.81 -23.45 -6.21
N ASN A 341 4.46 -24.09 -7.32
CA ASN A 341 5.38 -24.74 -8.24
C ASN A 341 4.79 -24.72 -9.67
N THR A 342 5.48 -25.33 -10.61
CA THR A 342 5.10 -25.31 -12.03
C THR A 342 3.79 -26.04 -12.35
N SER A 343 3.31 -26.92 -11.46
CA SER A 343 2.03 -27.63 -11.69
C SER A 343 0.80 -26.84 -11.23
N ASN A 344 0.95 -25.88 -10.29
CA ASN A 344 -0.17 -25.15 -9.69
C ASN A 344 -0.10 -23.61 -9.85
N ALA A 345 1.01 -23.05 -10.34
CA ALA A 345 1.15 -21.61 -10.54
C ALA A 345 0.11 -21.02 -11.49
N GLY A 346 -0.31 -21.80 -12.51
CA GLY A 346 -1.38 -21.38 -13.42
C GLY A 346 -2.73 -21.20 -12.72
N GLU A 347 -3.09 -22.10 -11.81
CA GLU A 347 -4.32 -22.00 -11.00
C GLU A 347 -4.30 -20.78 -10.09
N VAL A 348 -3.13 -20.50 -9.47
CA VAL A 348 -2.95 -19.30 -8.65
C VAL A 348 -3.19 -18.03 -9.47
N MET A 349 -2.58 -17.93 -10.64
CA MET A 349 -2.75 -16.75 -11.51
C MET A 349 -4.16 -16.64 -12.14
N ALA A 350 -4.94 -17.71 -12.11
CA ALA A 350 -6.32 -17.72 -12.57
C ALA A 350 -7.32 -17.23 -11.51
N VAL A 351 -6.88 -17.01 -10.27
CA VAL A 351 -7.73 -16.44 -9.19
C VAL A 351 -8.30 -15.09 -9.65
N ASP A 352 -9.60 -14.89 -9.44
CA ASP A 352 -10.28 -13.66 -9.87
C ASP A 352 -10.04 -12.52 -8.87
N ALA A 353 -8.85 -11.91 -8.97
CA ALA A 353 -8.43 -10.79 -8.15
C ALA A 353 -7.53 -9.86 -8.98
N PRO A 354 -7.96 -8.60 -9.20
CA PRO A 354 -7.26 -7.67 -10.11
C PRO A 354 -5.89 -7.23 -9.62
N ASN A 355 -5.65 -7.31 -8.31
CA ASN A 355 -4.40 -6.92 -7.66
C ASN A 355 -3.46 -8.10 -7.36
N LEU A 356 -3.78 -9.31 -7.81
CA LEU A 356 -2.86 -10.45 -7.78
C LEU A 356 -1.87 -10.31 -8.94
N ASN A 357 -0.62 -9.98 -8.62
CA ASN A 357 0.38 -9.58 -9.61
C ASN A 357 1.40 -10.68 -9.95
N GLY A 358 1.49 -11.75 -9.14
CA GLY A 358 2.42 -12.82 -9.38
C GLY A 358 2.56 -13.79 -8.23
N VAL A 359 3.63 -14.59 -8.27
CA VAL A 359 3.92 -15.62 -7.28
C VAL A 359 5.32 -15.48 -6.69
N ALA A 360 5.45 -15.73 -5.39
CA ALA A 360 6.72 -15.87 -4.69
C ALA A 360 7.04 -17.35 -4.49
N VAL A 361 8.25 -17.74 -4.90
CA VAL A 361 8.66 -19.14 -5.00
C VAL A 361 10.01 -19.36 -4.32
N VAL A 362 10.11 -20.44 -3.57
CA VAL A 362 11.35 -20.87 -2.88
C VAL A 362 11.84 -22.19 -3.50
N SER A 363 11.25 -23.29 -3.09
CA SER A 363 11.74 -24.65 -3.41
C SER A 363 11.69 -24.98 -4.89
N ALA A 364 10.68 -24.52 -5.63
CA ALA A 364 10.59 -24.79 -7.07
C ALA A 364 11.68 -24.10 -7.90
N LEU A 365 12.36 -23.09 -7.35
CA LEU A 365 13.51 -22.44 -7.99
C LEU A 365 14.84 -22.92 -7.42
N PHE A 366 14.95 -23.06 -6.09
CA PHE A 366 16.25 -23.27 -5.44
C PHE A 366 16.53 -24.72 -5.05
N ASN A 367 15.52 -25.60 -4.97
CA ASN A 367 15.74 -27.04 -4.73
C ASN A 367 15.89 -27.82 -6.05
N THR A 368 16.68 -27.34 -6.97
CA THR A 368 16.97 -27.93 -8.28
C THR A 368 18.43 -27.76 -8.66
N ALA A 369 18.94 -28.59 -9.56
CA ALA A 369 20.32 -28.49 -10.06
C ALA A 369 20.54 -27.20 -10.87
N ASP A 370 19.55 -26.79 -11.67
CA ASP A 370 19.63 -25.61 -12.55
C ASP A 370 18.57 -24.59 -12.19
N VAL A 371 18.97 -23.61 -11.38
CA VAL A 371 18.10 -22.50 -10.96
C VAL A 371 17.71 -21.59 -12.13
N CYS A 372 18.64 -21.39 -13.08
CA CYS A 372 18.37 -20.52 -14.22
C CYS A 372 17.27 -21.12 -15.11
N ALA A 373 17.39 -22.40 -15.47
CA ALA A 373 16.37 -23.08 -16.27
C ALA A 373 15.01 -23.16 -15.55
N ALA A 374 15.02 -23.49 -14.23
CA ALA A 374 13.80 -23.54 -13.43
C ALA A 374 13.10 -22.18 -13.35
N THR A 375 13.86 -21.10 -13.18
CA THR A 375 13.33 -19.73 -13.14
C THR A 375 12.77 -19.32 -14.50
N GLY A 376 13.48 -19.62 -15.59
CA GLY A 376 13.03 -19.34 -16.96
C GLY A 376 11.72 -20.05 -17.30
N TYR A 377 11.61 -21.32 -16.98
CA TYR A 377 10.39 -22.10 -17.19
C TYR A 377 9.20 -21.54 -16.38
N MET A 378 9.42 -21.25 -15.09
CA MET A 378 8.39 -20.64 -14.25
C MET A 378 7.92 -19.29 -14.80
N ARG A 379 8.86 -18.44 -15.23
CA ARG A 379 8.55 -17.14 -15.82
C ARG A 379 7.69 -17.26 -17.08
N GLU A 380 8.05 -18.16 -17.99
CA GLU A 380 7.26 -18.39 -19.21
C GLU A 380 5.83 -18.86 -18.88
N LEU A 381 5.69 -19.76 -17.90
CA LEU A 381 4.38 -20.23 -17.45
C LEU A 381 3.53 -19.09 -16.90
N LEU A 382 4.10 -18.22 -16.07
CA LEU A 382 3.39 -17.09 -15.50
C LEU A 382 2.97 -16.06 -16.57
N LEU A 383 3.84 -15.80 -17.55
CA LEU A 383 3.51 -14.90 -18.66
C LEU A 383 2.35 -15.45 -19.52
N LYS A 384 2.29 -16.75 -19.74
CA LYS A 384 1.18 -17.42 -20.47
C LYS A 384 -0.12 -17.42 -19.65
N SER A 385 -0.03 -17.48 -18.31
CA SER A 385 -1.18 -17.52 -17.40
C SER A 385 -1.70 -16.11 -17.04
N ARG A 386 -0.95 -15.06 -17.35
CA ARG A 386 -1.36 -13.68 -17.08
C ARG A 386 -2.56 -13.35 -17.96
N ARG A 387 -3.70 -12.99 -17.36
CA ARG A 387 -4.86 -12.50 -18.10
C ARG A 387 -4.44 -11.27 -18.92
N VAL A 388 -4.70 -11.30 -20.22
CA VAL A 388 -4.66 -10.09 -21.04
C VAL A 388 -5.69 -9.13 -20.43
N PRO A 389 -5.35 -7.85 -20.18
CA PRO A 389 -6.35 -6.86 -19.79
C PRO A 389 -7.50 -6.96 -20.80
N ARG A 390 -8.73 -6.99 -20.32
CA ARG A 390 -9.92 -6.84 -21.17
C ARG A 390 -10.00 -5.38 -21.65
N GLU A 391 -9.09 -5.01 -22.53
CA GLU A 391 -9.32 -3.98 -23.52
C GLU A 391 -9.94 -4.68 -24.72
N ASP A 392 -11.06 -4.14 -25.18
CA ASP A 392 -11.84 -4.58 -26.34
C ASP A 392 -12.76 -5.81 -26.15
N LEU A 393 -13.86 -5.59 -25.47
CA LEU A 393 -15.16 -6.13 -25.88
C LEU A 393 -16.16 -4.97 -25.76
N GLU A 394 -16.42 -4.34 -26.94
CA GLU A 394 -17.55 -3.47 -27.18
C GLU A 394 -18.89 -4.12 -26.82
#